data_9c608dc5068c50d58ed860fb90e8fa20
#
_entry.id   9c608dc5068c50d58ed860fb90e8fa20
#
_cell.length_a   1.000
_cell.length_b   1.000
_cell.length_c   1.000
_cell.angle_alpha   90.00
_cell.angle_beta   90.00
_cell.angle_gamma   90.00
#
_symmetry.space_group_name_H-M   'P 1'
#
loop_
_entity.id
_entity.type
_entity.pdbx_description
1 polymer ?
#
loop_
_entity_poly.entity_id
_entity_poly.type
_entity_poly.pdbx_seq_one_letter_code
_entity_poly.pdbx_strand_id
1 'polypeptide(L)'
;MQLLLGASPNHYFVIMNIRIAIRRLSALSLFTLLALNLAGCSVFMAAKQPPKKNLGVLKEGTPRSMILAELGQPVASETKDGKRVDVFSFIQGYSKGAKAGRAVFHGAADVLTLGLWEVVGTPTEATFDGNKMAFEVTYDASDKAAKIVTLQKQ
;
A
#
# COMPACT_ATOMS: atom_id res chain seq x y z
N MET A 1 46.15 -23.10 -52.01
CA MET A 1 46.08 -22.06 -53.03
C MET A 1 44.60 -21.67 -53.17
N GLN A 2 44.28 -20.47 -52.68
CA GLN A 2 43.05 -19.68 -52.83
C GLN A 2 41.71 -20.39 -52.83
N LEU A 3 41.00 -20.21 -51.73
CA LEU A 3 39.55 -20.07 -51.66
C LEU A 3 39.24 -18.94 -50.68
N LEU A 4 39.60 -17.72 -51.06
CA LEU A 4 39.04 -16.50 -50.43
C LEU A 4 37.73 -16.23 -51.17
N LEU A 5 36.69 -16.82 -50.61
CA LEU A 5 35.31 -16.54 -50.99
C LEU A 5 34.99 -15.07 -50.74
N GLY A 6 34.72 -14.35 -51.79
CA GLY A 6 34.16 -13.01 -51.81
C GLY A 6 32.81 -12.98 -51.12
N ALA A 7 32.77 -12.74 -49.84
CA ALA A 7 31.57 -12.33 -49.16
C ALA A 7 31.24 -10.92 -49.65
N SER A 8 30.13 -10.75 -50.37
CA SER A 8 29.72 -9.46 -50.89
C SER A 8 29.59 -8.43 -49.74
N PRO A 9 29.97 -7.18 -49.94
CA PRO A 9 29.87 -6.13 -48.91
C PRO A 9 28.48 -6.00 -48.30
N ASN A 10 27.44 -6.39 -49.02
CA ASN A 10 26.07 -6.45 -48.52
C ASN A 10 25.86 -7.49 -47.42
N HIS A 11 26.57 -8.61 -47.41
CA HIS A 11 26.41 -9.65 -46.42
C HIS A 11 26.92 -9.21 -45.02
N TYR A 12 28.05 -8.51 -45.01
CA TYR A 12 28.59 -7.95 -43.75
C TYR A 12 27.72 -6.84 -43.17
N PHE A 13 27.16 -5.99 -44.03
CA PHE A 13 26.25 -4.93 -43.63
C PHE A 13 24.95 -5.48 -43.03
N VAL A 14 24.37 -6.52 -43.61
CA VAL A 14 23.17 -7.19 -43.09
C VAL A 14 23.45 -7.87 -41.74
N ILE A 15 24.55 -8.60 -41.62
CA ILE A 15 24.92 -9.26 -40.36
C ILE A 15 25.19 -8.23 -39.27
N MET A 16 25.85 -7.13 -39.59
CA MET A 16 26.11 -6.04 -38.61
C MET A 16 24.83 -5.40 -38.12
N ASN A 17 23.88 -5.11 -39.00
CA ASN A 17 22.58 -4.56 -38.62
C ASN A 17 21.75 -5.54 -37.76
N ILE A 18 21.75 -6.83 -38.07
CA ILE A 18 21.10 -7.87 -37.30
C ILE A 18 21.71 -7.95 -35.88
N ARG A 19 23.03 -7.92 -35.77
CA ARG A 19 23.70 -7.94 -34.46
C ARG A 19 23.39 -6.70 -33.62
N ILE A 20 23.32 -5.53 -34.22
CA ILE A 20 22.92 -4.29 -33.54
C ILE A 20 21.46 -4.37 -33.09
N ALA A 21 20.56 -4.86 -33.97
CA ALA A 21 19.15 -5.05 -33.64
C ALA A 21 18.97 -6.03 -32.46
N ILE A 22 19.65 -7.18 -32.48
CA ILE A 22 19.59 -8.17 -31.38
C ILE A 22 20.13 -7.56 -30.08
N ARG A 23 21.25 -6.84 -30.11
CA ARG A 23 21.80 -6.18 -28.91
C ARG A 23 20.84 -5.14 -28.33
N ARG A 24 20.16 -4.36 -29.20
CA ARG A 24 19.16 -3.38 -28.76
C ARG A 24 17.93 -4.06 -28.16
N LEU A 25 17.46 -5.13 -28.79
CA LEU A 25 16.33 -5.90 -28.27
C LEU A 25 16.65 -6.56 -26.93
N SER A 26 17.82 -7.16 -26.78
CA SER A 26 18.22 -7.79 -25.53
C SER A 26 18.46 -6.76 -24.42
N ALA A 27 19.05 -5.61 -24.73
CA ALA A 27 19.20 -4.51 -23.77
C ALA A 27 17.83 -3.94 -23.33
N LEU A 28 16.90 -3.78 -24.25
CA LEU A 28 15.54 -3.32 -23.97
C LEU A 28 14.79 -4.35 -23.10
N SER A 29 14.88 -5.63 -23.42
CA SER A 29 14.27 -6.71 -22.65
C SER A 29 14.84 -6.80 -21.24
N LEU A 30 16.17 -6.71 -21.08
CA LEU A 30 16.83 -6.72 -19.77
C LEU A 30 16.42 -5.49 -18.95
N PHE A 31 16.36 -4.32 -19.59
CA PHE A 31 15.93 -3.08 -18.95
C PHE A 31 14.46 -3.16 -18.50
N THR A 32 13.56 -3.68 -19.33
CA THR A 32 12.15 -3.88 -18.98
C THR A 32 12.00 -4.85 -17.82
N LEU A 33 12.76 -5.95 -17.82
CA LEU A 33 12.75 -6.95 -16.75
C LEU A 33 13.25 -6.34 -15.42
N LEU A 34 14.29 -5.52 -15.46
CA LEU A 34 14.83 -4.83 -14.30
C LEU A 34 13.86 -3.77 -13.76
N ALA A 35 13.23 -3.00 -14.64
CA ALA A 35 12.23 -2.00 -14.26
C ALA A 35 10.99 -2.62 -13.61
N LEU A 36 10.53 -3.78 -14.09
CA LEU A 36 9.41 -4.53 -13.50
C LEU A 36 9.71 -5.04 -12.10
N ASN A 37 10.98 -5.30 -11.76
CA ASN A 37 11.36 -5.74 -10.41
C ASN A 37 11.58 -4.57 -9.44
N LEU A 38 11.85 -3.37 -9.94
CA LEU A 38 12.07 -2.16 -9.12
C LEU A 38 10.76 -1.38 -8.89
N ALA A 39 9.80 -1.49 -9.79
CA ALA A 39 8.52 -0.80 -9.67
C ALA A 39 7.60 -1.55 -8.73
N GLY A 40 7.59 -1.24 -7.43
CA GLY A 40 6.60 -1.89 -6.62
C GLY A 40 6.63 -1.71 -5.11
N CYS A 41 7.73 -1.33 -4.50
CA CYS A 41 7.75 -1.23 -3.03
C CYS A 41 6.83 -0.11 -2.54
N SER A 42 6.95 1.10 -3.03
CA SER A 42 6.11 2.23 -2.64
C SER A 42 4.64 2.05 -3.07
N VAL A 43 4.41 1.50 -4.27
CA VAL A 43 3.06 1.16 -4.77
C VAL A 43 2.41 0.11 -3.87
N PHE A 44 3.15 -0.96 -3.56
CA PHE A 44 2.66 -2.03 -2.69
C PHE A 44 2.39 -1.52 -1.27
N MET A 45 3.30 -0.72 -0.69
CA MET A 45 3.13 -0.12 0.63
C MET A 45 1.90 0.78 0.67
N ALA A 46 1.71 1.68 -0.30
CA ALA A 46 0.53 2.53 -0.41
C ALA A 46 -0.78 1.71 -0.47
N ALA A 47 -0.79 0.61 -1.24
CA ALA A 47 -1.96 -0.27 -1.35
C ALA A 47 -2.24 -1.05 -0.05
N LYS A 48 -1.21 -1.40 0.72
CA LYS A 48 -1.29 -2.20 1.96
C LYS A 48 -1.52 -1.37 3.22
N GLN A 49 -1.50 -0.04 3.14
CA GLN A 49 -1.79 0.83 4.28
C GLN A 49 -3.10 0.44 5.01
N PRO A 50 -3.19 0.64 6.33
CA PRO A 50 -4.36 0.31 7.11
C PRO A 50 -5.64 0.92 6.52
N PRO A 51 -6.79 0.22 6.57
CA PRO A 51 -8.06 0.77 6.10
C PRO A 51 -8.59 1.83 7.05
N LYS A 52 -9.30 2.80 6.49
CA LYS A 52 -10.04 3.79 7.27
C LYS A 52 -11.21 3.11 7.98
N LYS A 53 -11.27 3.23 9.31
CA LYS A 53 -12.40 2.81 10.14
C LYS A 53 -13.48 3.88 10.16
N ASN A 54 -14.75 3.45 10.19
CA ASN A 54 -15.89 4.36 10.34
C ASN A 54 -16.09 4.73 11.82
N LEU A 55 -15.52 5.86 12.23
CA LEU A 55 -15.69 6.36 13.60
C LEU A 55 -17.12 6.81 13.92
N GLY A 56 -18.00 6.89 12.95
CA GLY A 56 -19.41 7.22 13.16
C GLY A 56 -20.18 6.19 13.99
N VAL A 57 -19.64 4.98 14.17
CA VAL A 57 -20.17 3.98 15.11
C VAL A 57 -19.88 4.32 16.57
N LEU A 58 -18.92 5.17 16.85
CA LEU A 58 -18.57 5.65 18.18
C LEU A 58 -19.45 6.84 18.57
N LYS A 59 -20.73 6.56 18.74
CA LYS A 59 -21.74 7.52 19.23
C LYS A 59 -22.68 6.83 20.22
N GLU A 60 -23.25 7.59 21.12
CA GLU A 60 -24.24 7.10 22.07
C GLU A 60 -25.44 6.45 21.35
N GLY A 61 -25.97 5.40 21.93
CA GLY A 61 -27.07 4.61 21.36
C GLY A 61 -26.64 3.56 20.33
N THR A 62 -25.38 3.52 19.90
CA THR A 62 -24.91 2.50 18.95
C THR A 62 -24.83 1.13 19.63
N PRO A 63 -25.46 0.08 19.04
CA PRO A 63 -25.33 -1.28 19.54
C PRO A 63 -23.87 -1.75 19.57
N ARG A 64 -23.47 -2.46 20.60
CA ARG A 64 -22.14 -3.05 20.77
C ARG A 64 -21.71 -3.88 19.55
N SER A 65 -22.65 -4.68 19.02
CA SER A 65 -22.39 -5.52 17.84
C SER A 65 -21.93 -4.72 16.60
N MET A 66 -22.47 -3.51 16.40
CA MET A 66 -22.03 -2.63 15.31
C MET A 66 -20.63 -2.07 15.55
N ILE A 67 -20.30 -1.75 16.80
CA ILE A 67 -18.95 -1.27 17.16
C ILE A 67 -17.94 -2.40 16.96
N LEU A 68 -18.26 -3.63 17.40
CA LEU A 68 -17.41 -4.81 17.19
C LEU A 68 -17.21 -5.12 15.69
N ALA A 69 -18.26 -5.03 14.90
CA ALA A 69 -18.19 -5.30 13.45
C ALA A 69 -17.25 -4.31 12.73
N GLU A 70 -17.21 -3.06 13.16
CA GLU A 70 -16.38 -2.02 12.53
C GLU A 70 -14.96 -1.96 13.10
N LEU A 71 -14.83 -1.97 14.44
CA LEU A 71 -13.53 -1.77 15.10
C LEU A 71 -12.79 -3.09 15.36
N GLY A 72 -13.50 -4.21 15.40
CA GLY A 72 -12.98 -5.50 15.81
C GLY A 72 -13.18 -5.77 17.29
N GLN A 73 -12.48 -6.79 17.82
CA GLN A 73 -12.56 -7.12 19.24
C GLN A 73 -11.88 -6.05 20.11
N PRO A 74 -12.42 -5.76 21.31
CA PRO A 74 -11.78 -4.87 22.25
C PRO A 74 -10.46 -5.48 22.76
N VAL A 75 -9.48 -4.64 23.05
CA VAL A 75 -8.22 -5.06 23.67
C VAL A 75 -8.37 -5.35 25.17
N ALA A 76 -9.39 -4.77 25.79
CA ALA A 76 -9.80 -5.07 27.16
C ALA A 76 -11.32 -4.95 27.26
N SER A 77 -11.92 -5.79 28.10
CA SER A 77 -13.35 -5.76 28.42
C SER A 77 -13.50 -6.06 29.92
N GLU A 78 -14.17 -5.17 30.62
CA GLU A 78 -14.40 -5.30 32.07
C GLU A 78 -15.84 -4.90 32.44
N THR A 79 -16.24 -5.24 33.65
CA THR A 79 -17.49 -4.74 34.25
C THR A 79 -17.13 -3.76 35.34
N LYS A 80 -17.58 -2.51 35.22
CA LYS A 80 -17.35 -1.43 36.16
C LYS A 80 -18.69 -0.83 36.57
N ASP A 81 -18.95 -0.81 37.86
CA ASP A 81 -20.23 -0.32 38.44
C ASP A 81 -21.48 -0.98 37.79
N GLY A 82 -21.38 -2.29 37.55
CA GLY A 82 -22.45 -3.08 36.92
C GLY A 82 -22.65 -2.83 35.41
N LYS A 83 -21.81 -2.02 34.78
CA LYS A 83 -21.84 -1.72 33.36
C LYS A 83 -20.63 -2.34 32.64
N ARG A 84 -20.86 -2.85 31.45
CA ARG A 84 -19.78 -3.32 30.58
C ARG A 84 -18.99 -2.13 30.04
N VAL A 85 -17.67 -2.26 30.07
CA VAL A 85 -16.73 -1.28 29.53
C VAL A 85 -15.76 -2.01 28.61
N ASP A 86 -15.73 -1.61 27.34
CA ASP A 86 -14.79 -2.12 26.34
C ASP A 86 -13.77 -1.04 25.98
N VAL A 87 -12.51 -1.44 25.87
CA VAL A 87 -11.44 -0.59 25.35
C VAL A 87 -11.06 -1.07 23.95
N PHE A 88 -11.19 -0.20 22.96
CA PHE A 88 -10.77 -0.45 21.58
C PHE A 88 -9.47 0.28 21.29
N SER A 89 -8.52 -0.40 20.65
CA SER A 89 -7.28 0.21 20.16
C SER A 89 -7.05 -0.28 18.73
N PHE A 90 -6.90 0.65 17.80
CA PHE A 90 -6.73 0.34 16.38
C PHE A 90 -5.94 1.44 15.67
N ILE A 91 -5.49 1.11 14.45
CA ILE A 91 -4.88 2.07 13.55
C ILE A 91 -5.97 2.65 12.65
N GLN A 92 -6.19 3.97 12.74
CA GLN A 92 -7.03 4.70 11.81
C GLN A 92 -6.24 4.97 10.54
N GLY A 93 -6.54 4.23 9.51
CA GLY A 93 -5.84 4.31 8.24
C GLY A 93 -6.52 5.21 7.22
N TYR A 94 -6.37 4.86 5.95
CA TYR A 94 -6.73 5.70 4.81
C TYR A 94 -7.88 5.11 4.00
N SER A 95 -8.66 5.97 3.35
CA SER A 95 -9.74 5.56 2.46
C SER A 95 -9.17 4.78 1.25
N LYS A 96 -10.00 3.92 0.65
CA LYS A 96 -9.62 3.16 -0.55
C LYS A 96 -9.15 4.10 -1.68
N GLY A 97 -9.82 5.24 -1.86
CA GLY A 97 -9.44 6.24 -2.86
C GLY A 97 -8.09 6.88 -2.58
N ALA A 98 -7.80 7.25 -1.33
CA ALA A 98 -6.50 7.79 -0.96
C ALA A 98 -5.36 6.79 -1.19
N LYS A 99 -5.55 5.52 -0.80
CA LYS A 99 -4.57 4.46 -1.03
C LYS A 99 -4.35 4.21 -2.53
N ALA A 100 -5.43 4.11 -3.30
CA ALA A 100 -5.34 3.92 -4.75
C ALA A 100 -4.67 5.12 -5.44
N GLY A 101 -5.02 6.35 -5.06
CA GLY A 101 -4.40 7.55 -5.62
C GLY A 101 -2.90 7.61 -5.37
N ARG A 102 -2.45 7.27 -4.17
CA ARG A 102 -1.01 7.21 -3.84
C ARG A 102 -0.31 6.09 -4.60
N ALA A 103 -0.90 4.89 -4.66
CA ALA A 103 -0.34 3.79 -5.43
C ALA A 103 -0.17 4.14 -6.93
N VAL A 104 -1.17 4.79 -7.53
CA VAL A 104 -1.10 5.26 -8.92
C VAL A 104 -0.03 6.35 -9.07
N PHE A 105 0.06 7.29 -8.14
CA PHE A 105 1.09 8.32 -8.15
C PHE A 105 2.50 7.72 -8.11
N HIS A 106 2.77 6.80 -7.18
CA HIS A 106 4.06 6.13 -7.09
C HIS A 106 4.37 5.32 -8.35
N GLY A 107 3.41 4.56 -8.86
CA GLY A 107 3.60 3.81 -10.10
C GLY A 107 3.92 4.70 -11.30
N ALA A 108 3.24 5.85 -11.44
CA ALA A 108 3.53 6.82 -12.49
C ALA A 108 4.92 7.45 -12.31
N ALA A 109 5.27 7.83 -11.08
CA ALA A 109 6.58 8.39 -10.77
C ALA A 109 7.71 7.39 -11.05
N ASP A 110 7.54 6.11 -10.70
CA ASP A 110 8.50 5.04 -11.01
C ASP A 110 8.73 4.88 -12.51
N VAL A 111 7.66 4.87 -13.30
CA VAL A 111 7.77 4.79 -14.77
C VAL A 111 8.51 5.99 -15.32
N LEU A 112 8.18 7.22 -14.88
CA LEU A 112 8.79 8.45 -15.38
C LEU A 112 10.27 8.60 -14.95
N THR A 113 10.66 8.05 -13.80
CA THR A 113 12.01 8.14 -13.27
C THR A 113 12.82 6.85 -13.47
N LEU A 114 12.28 5.89 -14.23
CA LEU A 114 12.91 4.58 -14.46
C LEU A 114 13.25 3.84 -13.16
N GLY A 115 12.36 3.95 -12.15
CA GLY A 115 12.51 3.31 -10.84
C GLY A 115 13.35 4.09 -9.82
N LEU A 116 13.97 5.22 -10.18
CA LEU A 116 14.72 6.04 -9.22
C LEU A 116 13.82 6.66 -8.15
N TRP A 117 12.52 6.76 -8.41
CA TRP A 117 11.54 7.26 -7.45
C TRP A 117 11.49 6.43 -6.15
N GLU A 118 11.79 5.14 -6.19
CA GLU A 118 11.76 4.25 -5.02
C GLU A 118 12.71 4.70 -3.89
N VAL A 119 13.79 5.41 -4.20
CA VAL A 119 14.70 5.97 -3.20
C VAL A 119 14.00 6.98 -2.28
N VAL A 120 12.97 7.68 -2.81
CA VAL A 120 12.18 8.67 -2.08
C VAL A 120 10.80 8.11 -1.73
N GLY A 121 10.17 7.39 -2.65
CA GLY A 121 8.81 6.88 -2.52
C GLY A 121 8.67 5.88 -1.38
N THR A 122 9.57 4.91 -1.27
CA THR A 122 9.53 3.89 -0.21
C THR A 122 9.68 4.49 1.20
N PRO A 123 10.68 5.33 1.51
CA PRO A 123 10.76 5.98 2.82
C PRO A 123 9.55 6.88 3.10
N THR A 124 9.03 7.57 2.10
CA THR A 124 7.84 8.42 2.25
C THR A 124 6.61 7.59 2.64
N GLU A 125 6.35 6.47 1.95
CA GLU A 125 5.23 5.58 2.29
C GLU A 125 5.37 4.94 3.67
N ALA A 126 6.58 4.69 4.15
CA ALA A 126 6.80 4.18 5.50
C ALA A 126 6.33 5.13 6.61
N THR A 127 6.13 6.42 6.31
CA THR A 127 5.59 7.40 7.27
C THR A 127 4.05 7.39 7.34
N PHE A 128 3.37 6.72 6.41
CA PHE A 128 1.91 6.66 6.33
C PHE A 128 1.32 5.42 7.02
N ASP A 129 1.73 5.13 8.24
CA ASP A 129 1.26 3.97 9.02
C ASP A 129 -0.16 4.14 9.60
N GLY A 130 -0.79 5.28 9.36
CA GLY A 130 -2.06 5.67 9.97
C GLY A 130 -1.87 6.20 11.39
N ASN A 131 -2.97 6.58 12.01
CA ASN A 131 -2.97 7.17 13.35
C ASN A 131 -3.45 6.14 14.39
N LYS A 132 -2.69 5.91 15.44
CA LYS A 132 -3.12 5.06 16.54
C LYS A 132 -4.20 5.76 17.35
N MET A 133 -5.34 5.09 17.52
CA MET A 133 -6.48 5.60 18.26
C MET A 133 -6.91 4.57 19.33
N ALA A 134 -7.33 5.08 20.48
CA ALA A 134 -7.92 4.26 21.53
C ALA A 134 -9.15 4.95 22.11
N PHE A 135 -10.21 4.16 22.32
CA PHE A 135 -11.49 4.61 22.86
C PHE A 135 -11.96 3.63 23.95
N GLU A 136 -12.53 4.19 25.01
CA GLU A 136 -13.29 3.45 26.02
C GLU A 136 -14.78 3.66 25.73
N VAL A 137 -15.52 2.56 25.68
CA VAL A 137 -16.97 2.57 25.46
C VAL A 137 -17.63 1.89 26.64
N THR A 138 -18.47 2.63 27.37
CA THR A 138 -19.34 2.10 28.43
C THR A 138 -20.70 1.79 27.84
N TYR A 139 -21.28 0.62 28.14
CA TYR A 139 -22.57 0.20 27.61
C TYR A 139 -23.67 0.27 28.70
N ASP A 140 -24.89 0.49 28.24
CA ASP A 140 -26.09 0.38 29.08
C ASP A 140 -26.59 -1.07 29.21
N ALA A 141 -27.68 -1.26 29.94
CA ALA A 141 -28.31 -2.57 30.12
C ALA A 141 -28.84 -3.21 28.83
N SER A 142 -29.01 -2.44 27.77
CA SER A 142 -29.45 -2.89 26.43
C SER A 142 -28.27 -3.15 25.49
N ASP A 143 -27.03 -3.19 26.00
CA ASP A 143 -25.79 -3.38 25.24
C ASP A 143 -25.59 -2.31 24.15
N LYS A 144 -26.05 -1.07 24.43
CA LYS A 144 -25.82 0.11 23.60
C LYS A 144 -24.81 1.05 24.26
N ALA A 145 -24.00 1.71 23.44
CA ALA A 145 -23.03 2.68 23.93
C ALA A 145 -23.73 3.81 24.70
N ALA A 146 -23.43 3.93 25.98
CA ALA A 146 -23.95 4.99 26.86
C ALA A 146 -22.95 6.14 27.03
N LYS A 147 -21.63 5.83 26.96
CA LYS A 147 -20.56 6.83 27.06
C LYS A 147 -19.37 6.38 26.23
N ILE A 148 -18.73 7.34 25.56
CA ILE A 148 -17.51 7.11 24.77
C ILE A 148 -16.46 8.13 25.22
N VAL A 149 -15.26 7.65 25.52
CA VAL A 149 -14.11 8.46 25.94
C VAL A 149 -12.95 8.18 25.02
N THR A 150 -12.34 9.21 24.45
CA THR A 150 -11.10 9.08 23.70
C THR A 150 -9.94 8.98 24.66
N LEU A 151 -9.21 7.86 24.64
CA LEU A 151 -8.03 7.64 25.47
C LEU A 151 -6.75 8.08 24.79
N GLN A 152 -6.66 7.86 23.46
CA GLN A 152 -5.50 8.22 22.65
C GLN A 152 -5.93 8.60 21.23
N LYS A 153 -5.33 9.66 20.71
CA LYS A 153 -5.41 10.08 19.30
C LYS A 153 -4.06 10.67 18.92
N GLN A 154 -3.30 9.92 18.13
CA GLN A 154 -2.02 10.37 17.53
C GLN A 154 -2.16 10.44 16.02
#